data_c47cc2cc9a8cfd2e09d9851a6c19bf02
#
_entry.id   c47cc2cc9a8cfd2e09d9851a6c19bf02
#
_cell.length_a   1.000
_cell.length_b   1.000
_cell.length_c   1.000
_cell.angle_alpha   90.00
_cell.angle_beta   90.00
_cell.angle_gamma   90.00
#
_symmetry.space_group_name_H-M   'P 1'
#
loop_
_entity.id
_entity.type
_entity.pdbx_description
1 polymer ?
#
loop_
_entity_poly.entity_id
_entity_poly.type
_entity_poly.pdbx_seq_one_letter_code
_entity_poly.pdbx_strand_id
1 'polypeptide(L)'
;MGRVIVVGSVNMDLVARVARLPAAGETVTGAEFSRHHGGKGGNQAVAAARLGVATAFVGAVGDDDLGTAAREALEAEGIDLRELETVSGPSGVALIIVDARGENVIAVASGANAALTPDGVRGALGRLGVGRGDVVLAGCEVPIPAVRAALRAGSEAGATTILNPAPATGIDRSILDLADVVTPNRGEVAELAAHDARRNGRVADAGGRPETAARSLLQPGADGSGVRRAVIVTLGRAGALVAERTGATRDFPATPVDAVDTVGAGDTFSGALAAGLAEGRPLAESVQRAVAAAGLATTIVGAREGMPTAAALEAILAER
;
A
#
# COMPACT_ATOMS: atom_id res chain seq x y z
N MET A 1 -2.36 14.12 18.25
CA MET A 1 -1.87 13.11 17.32
C MET A 1 -2.88 13.00 16.19
N GLY A 2 -2.39 12.92 14.95
CA GLY A 2 -3.22 12.66 13.79
C GLY A 2 -3.66 11.20 13.71
N ARG A 3 -4.52 10.89 12.74
CA ARG A 3 -5.02 9.55 12.43
C ARG A 3 -4.51 9.12 11.06
N VAL A 4 -4.50 7.82 10.81
CA VAL A 4 -4.31 7.26 9.46
C VAL A 4 -5.67 6.92 8.88
N ILE A 5 -5.99 7.45 7.70
CA ILE A 5 -7.18 7.12 6.95
C ILE A 5 -6.74 6.39 5.69
N VAL A 6 -7.03 5.10 5.62
CA VAL A 6 -6.68 4.27 4.46
C VAL A 6 -7.87 4.21 3.52
N VAL A 7 -7.65 4.55 2.25
CA VAL A 7 -8.63 4.38 1.16
C VAL A 7 -8.11 3.29 0.24
N GLY A 8 -8.77 2.14 0.19
CA GLY A 8 -8.23 1.01 -0.56
C GLY A 8 -9.08 -0.25 -0.54
N SER A 9 -8.47 -1.33 -0.99
CA SER A 9 -9.07 -2.64 -1.19
C SER A 9 -9.09 -3.49 0.08
N VAL A 10 -10.05 -4.38 0.13
CA VAL A 10 -10.09 -5.55 1.03
C VAL A 10 -10.35 -6.78 0.18
N ASN A 11 -9.51 -7.80 0.32
CA ASN A 11 -9.66 -9.06 -0.39
C ASN A 11 -9.64 -10.25 0.57
N MET A 12 -10.22 -11.35 0.12
CA MET A 12 -9.90 -12.67 0.66
C MET A 12 -8.92 -13.36 -0.30
N ASP A 13 -7.76 -13.72 0.19
CA ASP A 13 -6.75 -14.45 -0.57
C ASP A 13 -7.01 -15.95 -0.42
N LEU A 14 -7.37 -16.60 -1.51
CA LEU A 14 -7.63 -18.03 -1.63
C LEU A 14 -6.38 -18.70 -2.21
N VAL A 15 -5.61 -19.36 -1.36
CA VAL A 15 -4.30 -19.90 -1.71
C VAL A 15 -4.37 -21.41 -1.87
N ALA A 16 -3.94 -21.90 -3.05
CA ALA A 16 -3.72 -23.30 -3.31
C ALA A 16 -2.20 -23.58 -3.46
N ARG A 17 -1.65 -24.37 -2.53
CA ARG A 17 -0.24 -24.82 -2.62
C ARG A 17 -0.18 -26.12 -3.37
N VAL A 18 0.63 -26.14 -4.45
CA VAL A 18 0.77 -27.29 -5.35
C VAL A 18 2.23 -27.69 -5.47
N ALA A 19 2.51 -28.91 -5.92
CA ALA A 19 3.89 -29.35 -6.19
C ALA A 19 4.52 -28.55 -7.35
N ARG A 20 3.72 -28.16 -8.35
CA ARG A 20 4.10 -27.33 -9.49
C ARG A 20 2.90 -26.56 -10.02
N LEU A 21 3.15 -25.41 -10.66
CA LEU A 21 2.08 -24.67 -11.32
C LEU A 21 1.45 -25.48 -12.48
N PRO A 22 0.12 -25.48 -12.64
CA PRO A 22 -0.54 -26.12 -13.78
C PRO A 22 -0.23 -25.37 -15.08
N ALA A 23 -0.03 -26.12 -16.16
CA ALA A 23 -0.01 -25.56 -17.51
C ALA A 23 -1.45 -25.25 -17.98
N ALA A 24 -1.57 -24.47 -19.06
CA ALA A 24 -2.89 -24.18 -19.65
C ALA A 24 -3.61 -25.47 -20.04
N GLY A 25 -4.84 -25.64 -19.54
CA GLY A 25 -5.67 -26.83 -19.76
C GLY A 25 -5.34 -28.02 -18.86
N GLU A 26 -4.40 -27.89 -17.93
CA GLU A 26 -4.00 -28.97 -17.04
C GLU A 26 -4.78 -28.91 -15.71
N THR A 27 -5.06 -30.08 -15.13
CA THR A 27 -5.58 -30.23 -13.78
C THR A 27 -4.50 -30.83 -12.88
N VAL A 28 -4.14 -30.08 -11.82
CA VAL A 28 -3.26 -30.56 -10.75
C VAL A 28 -4.09 -30.87 -9.52
N THR A 29 -3.93 -32.05 -8.94
CA THR A 29 -4.64 -32.50 -7.73
C THR A 29 -3.71 -32.56 -6.53
N GLY A 30 -4.30 -32.67 -5.30
CA GLY A 30 -3.52 -32.79 -4.07
C GLY A 30 -3.02 -31.44 -3.52
N ALA A 31 -3.62 -30.32 -3.93
CA ALA A 31 -3.32 -29.01 -3.39
C ALA A 31 -3.73 -28.90 -1.92
N GLU A 32 -2.91 -28.20 -1.11
CA GLU A 32 -3.30 -27.69 0.19
C GLU A 32 -4.00 -26.33 0.00
N PHE A 33 -5.14 -26.16 0.67
CA PHE A 33 -5.93 -24.93 0.57
C PHE A 33 -5.88 -24.14 1.87
N SER A 34 -5.68 -22.83 1.75
CA SER A 34 -5.80 -21.89 2.87
C SER A 34 -6.48 -20.59 2.45
N ARG A 35 -7.02 -19.87 3.43
CA ARG A 35 -7.62 -18.54 3.26
C ARG A 35 -6.89 -17.56 4.14
N HIS A 36 -6.59 -16.39 3.59
CA HIS A 36 -5.95 -15.31 4.33
C HIS A 36 -6.66 -14.00 4.05
N HIS A 37 -6.71 -13.13 5.03
CA HIS A 37 -7.17 -11.77 4.82
C HIS A 37 -6.11 -10.99 4.04
N GLY A 38 -6.50 -10.42 2.91
CA GLY A 38 -5.65 -9.69 1.99
C GLY A 38 -6.23 -8.34 1.59
N GLY A 39 -5.77 -7.86 0.44
CA GLY A 39 -6.04 -6.53 -0.07
C GLY A 39 -5.09 -5.50 0.55
N LYS A 40 -4.37 -4.77 -0.32
CA LYS A 40 -3.31 -3.83 0.12
C LYS A 40 -3.83 -2.78 1.08
N GLY A 41 -5.04 -2.24 0.84
CA GLY A 41 -5.65 -1.25 1.72
C GLY A 41 -5.88 -1.81 3.13
N GLY A 42 -6.53 -2.98 3.25
CA GLY A 42 -6.76 -3.63 4.53
C GLY A 42 -5.44 -3.95 5.26
N ASN A 43 -4.43 -4.43 4.53
CA ASN A 43 -3.12 -4.72 5.09
C ASN A 43 -2.43 -3.45 5.64
N GLN A 44 -2.48 -2.36 4.88
CA GLN A 44 -1.90 -1.06 5.29
C GLN A 44 -2.61 -0.49 6.53
N ALA A 45 -3.93 -0.65 6.62
CA ALA A 45 -4.70 -0.23 7.78
C ALA A 45 -4.34 -1.04 9.03
N VAL A 46 -4.22 -2.37 8.91
CA VAL A 46 -3.78 -3.25 10.00
C VAL A 46 -2.38 -2.88 10.47
N ALA A 47 -1.45 -2.66 9.55
CA ALA A 47 -0.10 -2.26 9.89
C ALA A 47 -0.06 -0.95 10.69
N ALA A 48 -0.84 0.06 10.30
CA ALA A 48 -0.92 1.32 11.04
C ALA A 48 -1.57 1.17 12.42
N ALA A 49 -2.67 0.40 12.51
CA ALA A 49 -3.40 0.18 13.76
C ALA A 49 -2.55 -0.57 14.80
N ARG A 50 -1.85 -1.65 14.39
CA ARG A 50 -0.95 -2.42 15.28
C ARG A 50 0.21 -1.61 15.82
N LEU A 51 0.59 -0.53 15.13
CA LEU A 51 1.58 0.43 15.63
C LEU A 51 1.00 1.47 16.58
N GLY A 52 -0.29 1.33 16.96
CA GLY A 52 -0.94 2.14 18.00
C GLY A 52 -1.51 3.47 17.50
N VAL A 53 -1.59 3.70 16.19
CA VAL A 53 -2.18 4.92 15.64
C VAL A 53 -3.65 4.72 15.34
N ALA A 54 -4.50 5.65 15.74
CA ALA A 54 -5.92 5.63 15.42
C ALA A 54 -6.09 5.57 13.88
N THR A 55 -6.74 4.50 13.41
CA THR A 55 -6.84 4.19 11.98
C THR A 55 -8.30 4.06 11.58
N ALA A 56 -8.69 4.70 10.46
CA ALA A 56 -9.98 4.54 9.82
C ALA A 56 -9.80 3.93 8.42
N PHE A 57 -10.79 3.17 7.99
CA PHE A 57 -10.76 2.54 6.68
C PHE A 57 -11.96 2.97 5.82
N VAL A 58 -11.67 3.40 4.59
CA VAL A 58 -12.65 3.73 3.55
C VAL A 58 -12.49 2.70 2.43
N GLY A 59 -13.51 1.89 2.22
CA GLY A 59 -13.48 0.79 1.27
C GLY A 59 -14.86 0.19 1.07
N ALA A 60 -14.94 -0.95 0.39
CA ALA A 60 -16.16 -1.69 0.21
C ALA A 60 -15.94 -3.20 0.31
N VAL A 61 -16.92 -3.89 0.88
CA VAL A 61 -17.04 -5.35 0.90
C VAL A 61 -18.39 -5.75 0.30
N GLY A 62 -18.49 -6.99 -0.19
CA GLY A 62 -19.73 -7.55 -0.66
C GLY A 62 -20.69 -7.93 0.47
N ASP A 63 -21.95 -8.23 0.12
CA ASP A 63 -22.97 -8.75 1.03
C ASP A 63 -22.88 -10.29 1.17
N ASP A 64 -21.65 -10.82 1.13
CA ASP A 64 -21.30 -12.23 1.23
C ASP A 64 -20.54 -12.58 2.53
N ASP A 65 -20.32 -13.89 2.75
CA ASP A 65 -19.60 -14.39 3.92
C ASP A 65 -18.15 -13.89 3.97
N LEU A 66 -17.52 -13.63 2.81
CA LEU A 66 -16.16 -13.11 2.75
C LEU A 66 -16.11 -11.66 3.18
N GLY A 67 -17.13 -10.86 2.82
CA GLY A 67 -17.26 -9.48 3.27
C GLY A 67 -17.48 -9.36 4.77
N THR A 68 -18.32 -10.24 5.31
CA THR A 68 -18.55 -10.34 6.78
C THR A 68 -17.25 -10.68 7.50
N ALA A 69 -16.54 -11.73 7.07
CA ALA A 69 -15.27 -12.13 7.68
C ALA A 69 -14.18 -11.05 7.58
N ALA A 70 -14.11 -10.33 6.43
CA ALA A 70 -13.16 -9.25 6.25
C ALA A 70 -13.43 -8.07 7.19
N ARG A 71 -14.70 -7.70 7.38
CA ARG A 71 -15.13 -6.66 8.33
C ARG A 71 -14.77 -7.03 9.77
N GLU A 72 -15.13 -8.24 10.21
CA GLU A 72 -14.83 -8.74 11.55
C GLU A 72 -13.32 -8.73 11.83
N ALA A 73 -12.50 -9.15 10.85
CA ALA A 73 -11.05 -9.15 11.00
C ALA A 73 -10.45 -7.74 11.13
N LEU A 74 -10.98 -6.75 10.41
CA LEU A 74 -10.53 -5.36 10.53
C LEU A 74 -11.04 -4.71 11.84
N GLU A 75 -12.25 -5.04 12.29
CA GLU A 75 -12.82 -4.58 13.55
C GLU A 75 -12.02 -5.11 14.75
N ALA A 76 -11.57 -6.37 14.68
CA ALA A 76 -10.73 -6.99 15.72
C ALA A 76 -9.36 -6.28 15.88
N GLU A 77 -8.87 -5.59 14.85
CA GLU A 77 -7.66 -4.76 14.90
C GLU A 77 -7.93 -3.33 15.42
N GLY A 78 -9.17 -3.02 15.82
CA GLY A 78 -9.56 -1.71 16.36
C GLY A 78 -9.66 -0.59 15.31
N ILE A 79 -9.82 -0.95 14.03
CA ILE A 79 -9.93 -0.01 12.92
C ILE A 79 -11.36 0.57 12.87
N ASP A 80 -11.49 1.87 12.71
CA ASP A 80 -12.78 2.54 12.51
C ASP A 80 -13.34 2.20 11.12
N LEU A 81 -14.42 1.43 11.10
CA LEU A 81 -15.06 0.91 9.88
C LEU A 81 -16.37 1.62 9.51
N ARG A 82 -16.66 2.79 10.08
CA ARG A 82 -17.90 3.54 9.79
C ARG A 82 -18.07 3.85 8.29
N GLU A 83 -16.96 3.93 7.57
CA GLU A 83 -16.92 4.22 6.13
C GLU A 83 -16.51 2.99 5.30
N LEU A 84 -16.60 1.79 5.85
CA LEU A 84 -16.52 0.55 5.09
C LEU A 84 -17.93 0.18 4.61
N GLU A 85 -18.20 0.41 3.33
CA GLU A 85 -19.51 0.15 2.73
C GLU A 85 -19.73 -1.37 2.53
N THR A 86 -20.97 -1.82 2.68
CA THR A 86 -21.41 -3.14 2.20
C THR A 86 -22.23 -2.92 0.94
N VAL A 87 -21.78 -3.48 -0.18
CA VAL A 87 -22.45 -3.36 -1.48
C VAL A 87 -22.98 -4.73 -1.93
N SER A 88 -24.02 -4.72 -2.74
CA SER A 88 -24.56 -5.98 -3.29
C SER A 88 -23.58 -6.62 -4.26
N GLY A 89 -23.37 -7.93 -4.10
CA GLY A 89 -22.47 -8.72 -4.91
C GLY A 89 -21.24 -9.24 -4.16
N PRO A 90 -20.30 -9.89 -4.84
CA PRO A 90 -19.17 -10.56 -4.20
C PRO A 90 -18.12 -9.57 -3.68
N SER A 91 -17.51 -9.93 -2.56
CA SER A 91 -16.29 -9.29 -2.06
C SER A 91 -15.10 -9.48 -3.00
N GLY A 92 -14.04 -8.68 -2.82
CA GLY A 92 -12.78 -8.85 -3.54
C GLY A 92 -12.09 -10.16 -3.18
N VAL A 93 -11.56 -10.86 -4.18
CA VAL A 93 -10.87 -12.14 -4.02
C VAL A 93 -9.58 -12.14 -4.83
N ALA A 94 -8.48 -12.63 -4.23
CA ALA A 94 -7.29 -13.03 -4.95
C ALA A 94 -7.22 -14.58 -4.99
N LEU A 95 -7.17 -15.14 -6.20
CA LEU A 95 -6.94 -16.57 -6.43
C LEU A 95 -5.44 -16.74 -6.64
N ILE A 96 -4.80 -17.46 -5.74
CA ILE A 96 -3.34 -17.59 -5.69
C ILE A 96 -2.98 -19.06 -5.77
N ILE A 97 -2.19 -19.43 -6.76
CA ILE A 97 -1.60 -20.77 -6.85
C ILE A 97 -0.09 -20.60 -6.62
N VAL A 98 0.46 -21.35 -5.66
CA VAL A 98 1.90 -21.28 -5.30
C VAL A 98 2.51 -22.66 -5.43
N ASP A 99 3.64 -22.78 -6.10
CA ASP A 99 4.37 -24.05 -6.21
C ASP A 99 5.40 -24.25 -5.07
N ALA A 100 6.01 -25.44 -5.05
CA ALA A 100 7.01 -25.81 -4.04
C ALA A 100 8.28 -24.94 -4.07
N ARG A 101 8.51 -24.17 -5.12
CA ARG A 101 9.65 -23.23 -5.26
C ARG A 101 9.29 -21.81 -4.86
N GLY A 102 7.99 -21.56 -4.51
CA GLY A 102 7.48 -20.24 -4.19
C GLY A 102 7.08 -19.40 -5.43
N GLU A 103 7.13 -19.96 -6.63
CA GLU A 103 6.59 -19.32 -7.83
C GLU A 103 5.07 -19.28 -7.75
N ASN A 104 4.47 -18.17 -8.17
CA ASN A 104 3.01 -18.01 -8.06
C ASN A 104 2.36 -17.49 -9.33
N VAL A 105 1.06 -17.77 -9.42
CA VAL A 105 0.14 -17.18 -10.40
C VAL A 105 -1.03 -16.61 -9.61
N ILE A 106 -1.34 -15.34 -9.85
CA ILE A 106 -2.38 -14.60 -9.11
C ILE A 106 -3.39 -14.04 -10.09
N ALA A 107 -4.67 -14.28 -9.82
CA ALA A 107 -5.79 -13.62 -10.48
C ALA A 107 -6.63 -12.89 -9.43
N VAL A 108 -6.87 -11.60 -9.64
CA VAL A 108 -7.67 -10.78 -8.73
C VAL A 108 -9.02 -10.49 -9.35
N ALA A 109 -10.08 -10.86 -8.62
CA ALA A 109 -11.45 -10.41 -8.88
C ALA A 109 -11.72 -9.24 -7.92
N SER A 110 -11.84 -8.03 -8.45
CA SER A 110 -11.99 -6.81 -7.62
C SER A 110 -13.28 -6.81 -6.80
N GLY A 111 -14.36 -7.44 -7.27
CA GLY A 111 -15.62 -7.48 -6.54
C GLY A 111 -16.06 -6.11 -6.05
N ALA A 112 -16.48 -6.04 -4.82
CA ALA A 112 -16.92 -4.81 -4.13
C ALA A 112 -15.89 -3.66 -4.17
N ASN A 113 -14.58 -3.95 -4.24
CA ASN A 113 -13.56 -2.90 -4.35
C ASN A 113 -13.76 -2.01 -5.59
N ALA A 114 -14.35 -2.56 -6.67
CA ALA A 114 -14.65 -1.80 -7.88
C ALA A 114 -15.84 -0.84 -7.73
N ALA A 115 -16.61 -0.94 -6.65
CA ALA A 115 -17.77 -0.09 -6.42
C ALA A 115 -17.44 1.28 -5.79
N LEU A 116 -16.20 1.49 -5.32
CA LEU A 116 -15.81 2.78 -4.77
C LEU A 116 -15.93 3.90 -5.82
N THR A 117 -16.70 4.93 -5.48
CA THR A 117 -16.89 6.11 -6.34
C THR A 117 -16.16 7.34 -5.79
N PRO A 118 -15.80 8.30 -6.66
CA PRO A 118 -15.20 9.55 -6.21
C PRO A 118 -16.05 10.31 -5.20
N ASP A 119 -17.37 10.32 -5.39
CA ASP A 119 -18.31 11.04 -4.52
C ASP A 119 -18.46 10.33 -3.15
N GLY A 120 -18.54 8.98 -3.17
CA GLY A 120 -18.55 8.17 -1.96
C GLY A 120 -17.30 8.43 -1.10
N VAL A 121 -16.11 8.38 -1.73
CA VAL A 121 -14.84 8.64 -1.03
C VAL A 121 -14.77 10.07 -0.48
N ARG A 122 -15.17 11.10 -1.26
CA ARG A 122 -15.21 12.49 -0.73
C ARG A 122 -16.13 12.62 0.45
N GLY A 123 -17.35 12.03 0.35
CA GLY A 123 -18.31 12.02 1.42
C GLY A 123 -17.78 11.34 2.68
N ALA A 124 -17.15 10.18 2.53
CA ALA A 124 -16.54 9.42 3.63
C ALA A 124 -15.45 10.23 4.36
N LEU A 125 -14.52 10.83 3.62
CA LEU A 125 -13.46 11.67 4.21
C LEU A 125 -14.05 12.90 4.92
N GLY A 126 -15.12 13.48 4.37
CA GLY A 126 -15.87 14.58 5.02
C GLY A 126 -16.54 14.14 6.32
N ARG A 127 -17.23 12.98 6.35
CA ARG A 127 -17.85 12.42 7.56
C ARG A 127 -16.85 12.03 8.64
N LEU A 128 -15.67 11.54 8.22
CA LEU A 128 -14.56 11.28 9.13
C LEU A 128 -13.93 12.57 9.69
N GLY A 129 -14.22 13.73 9.10
CA GLY A 129 -13.65 15.01 9.51
C GLY A 129 -12.13 15.03 9.34
N VAL A 130 -11.65 14.57 8.19
CA VAL A 130 -10.21 14.56 7.86
C VAL A 130 -9.66 15.98 7.90
N GLY A 131 -8.47 16.16 8.48
CA GLY A 131 -7.87 17.48 8.63
C GLY A 131 -6.37 17.46 8.87
N ARG A 132 -5.87 18.63 9.27
CA ARG A 132 -4.43 18.82 9.54
C ARG A 132 -3.93 17.85 10.60
N GLY A 133 -2.81 17.21 10.33
CA GLY A 133 -2.19 16.19 11.17
C GLY A 133 -2.60 14.77 10.79
N ASP A 134 -3.75 14.57 10.14
CA ASP A 134 -4.14 13.28 9.62
C ASP A 134 -3.29 12.90 8.40
N VAL A 135 -3.23 11.60 8.10
CA VAL A 135 -2.59 11.04 6.91
C VAL A 135 -3.62 10.26 6.11
N VAL A 136 -3.80 10.61 4.83
CA VAL A 136 -4.63 9.85 3.89
C VAL A 136 -3.70 8.99 3.05
N LEU A 137 -3.79 7.67 3.22
CA LEU A 137 -3.05 6.66 2.45
C LEU A 137 -3.99 6.01 1.44
N ALA A 138 -3.72 6.18 0.15
CA ALA A 138 -4.52 5.63 -0.92
C ALA A 138 -3.76 4.57 -1.72
N GLY A 139 -4.37 3.38 -1.89
CA GLY A 139 -3.86 2.28 -2.70
C GLY A 139 -4.58 2.14 -4.03
N CYS A 140 -3.95 1.51 -5.03
CA CYS A 140 -4.45 1.45 -6.41
C CYS A 140 -5.16 0.13 -6.79
N GLU A 141 -5.57 -0.68 -5.82
CA GLU A 141 -6.45 -1.84 -6.06
C GLU A 141 -7.96 -1.47 -6.05
N VAL A 142 -8.27 -0.18 -6.11
CA VAL A 142 -9.61 0.39 -6.25
C VAL A 142 -9.64 1.31 -7.48
N PRO A 143 -10.82 1.74 -7.95
CA PRO A 143 -10.89 2.60 -9.15
C PRO A 143 -10.02 3.86 -9.02
N ILE A 144 -9.21 4.13 -10.03
CA ILE A 144 -8.31 5.30 -10.07
C ILE A 144 -9.04 6.65 -9.84
N PRO A 145 -10.27 6.87 -10.33
CA PRO A 145 -11.03 8.07 -9.95
C PRO A 145 -11.30 8.23 -8.46
N ALA A 146 -11.50 7.11 -7.72
CA ALA A 146 -11.68 7.11 -6.27
C ALA A 146 -10.36 7.43 -5.54
N VAL A 147 -9.23 6.87 -6.01
CA VAL A 147 -7.88 7.22 -5.52
C VAL A 147 -7.61 8.71 -5.68
N ARG A 148 -7.90 9.26 -6.85
CA ARG A 148 -7.77 10.69 -7.15
C ARG A 148 -8.61 11.54 -6.19
N ALA A 149 -9.85 11.13 -5.93
CA ALA A 149 -10.75 11.83 -5.01
C ALA A 149 -10.22 11.80 -3.57
N ALA A 150 -9.66 10.66 -3.14
CA ALA A 150 -9.06 10.51 -1.81
C ALA A 150 -7.89 11.48 -1.59
N LEU A 151 -6.91 11.46 -2.51
CA LEU A 151 -5.73 12.32 -2.42
C LEU A 151 -6.12 13.81 -2.49
N ARG A 152 -7.05 14.17 -3.37
CA ARG A 152 -7.52 15.56 -3.50
C ARG A 152 -8.20 16.03 -2.23
N ALA A 153 -9.17 15.27 -1.72
CA ALA A 153 -9.90 15.63 -0.52
C ALA A 153 -8.97 15.69 0.71
N GLY A 154 -8.04 14.74 0.85
CA GLY A 154 -7.02 14.79 1.90
C GLY A 154 -6.15 16.04 1.83
N SER A 155 -5.67 16.37 0.64
CA SER A 155 -4.85 17.58 0.41
C SER A 155 -5.62 18.87 0.70
N GLU A 156 -6.87 18.98 0.23
CA GLU A 156 -7.74 20.16 0.47
C GLU A 156 -8.06 20.33 1.95
N ALA A 157 -8.16 19.23 2.69
CA ALA A 157 -8.35 19.24 4.15
C ALA A 157 -7.04 19.55 4.93
N GLY A 158 -5.89 19.62 4.27
CA GLY A 158 -4.59 19.87 4.89
C GLY A 158 -3.96 18.63 5.54
N ALA A 159 -4.47 17.44 5.24
CA ALA A 159 -3.84 16.19 5.63
C ALA A 159 -2.60 15.89 4.77
N THR A 160 -1.68 15.07 5.29
CA THR A 160 -0.60 14.51 4.48
C THR A 160 -1.17 13.41 3.58
N THR A 161 -0.82 13.43 2.29
CA THR A 161 -1.31 12.44 1.32
C THR A 161 -0.20 11.48 0.90
N ILE A 162 -0.47 10.18 1.00
CA ILE A 162 0.42 9.11 0.55
C ILE A 162 -0.29 8.31 -0.54
N LEU A 163 0.39 8.12 -1.67
CA LEU A 163 -0.03 7.19 -2.72
C LEU A 163 0.84 5.95 -2.69
N ASN A 164 0.23 4.79 -2.48
CA ASN A 164 0.87 3.51 -2.78
C ASN A 164 0.46 3.05 -4.18
N PRO A 165 1.35 3.17 -5.19
CA PRO A 165 1.02 2.96 -6.61
C PRO A 165 1.09 1.48 -6.98
N ALA A 166 0.43 0.63 -6.24
CA ALA A 166 0.42 -0.82 -6.40
C ALA A 166 -1.00 -1.33 -6.70
N PRO A 167 -1.27 -1.75 -7.96
CA PRO A 167 -0.41 -1.70 -9.14
C PRO A 167 -0.24 -0.29 -9.72
N ALA A 168 0.86 -0.04 -10.44
CA ALA A 168 1.15 1.26 -11.05
C ALA A 168 0.29 1.59 -12.28
N THR A 169 -0.51 0.62 -12.73
CA THR A 169 -1.34 0.72 -13.94
C THR A 169 -2.40 1.82 -13.84
N GLY A 170 -2.51 2.64 -14.86
CA GLY A 170 -3.50 3.72 -14.94
C GLY A 170 -3.18 4.97 -14.13
N ILE A 171 -2.03 5.01 -13.47
CA ILE A 171 -1.55 6.19 -12.75
C ILE A 171 -0.91 7.15 -13.74
N ASP A 172 -1.39 8.36 -13.74
CA ASP A 172 -0.80 9.46 -14.50
C ASP A 172 -0.26 10.56 -13.57
N ARG A 173 0.46 11.52 -14.17
CA ARG A 173 1.08 12.61 -13.42
C ARG A 173 0.07 13.42 -12.61
N SER A 174 -1.15 13.59 -13.09
CA SER A 174 -2.18 14.37 -12.41
C SER A 174 -2.68 13.73 -11.10
N ILE A 175 -2.37 12.45 -10.87
CA ILE A 175 -2.58 11.79 -9.57
C ILE A 175 -1.36 12.00 -8.69
N LEU A 176 -0.15 11.85 -9.26
CA LEU A 176 1.11 12.07 -8.54
C LEU A 176 1.19 13.47 -7.92
N ASP A 177 0.64 14.48 -8.62
CA ASP A 177 0.57 15.87 -8.15
C ASP A 177 -0.27 16.09 -6.89
N LEU A 178 -1.15 15.14 -6.59
CA LEU A 178 -2.00 15.18 -5.41
C LEU A 178 -1.35 14.51 -4.19
N ALA A 179 -0.24 13.80 -4.41
CA ALA A 179 0.46 13.08 -3.36
C ALA A 179 1.64 13.91 -2.79
N ASP A 180 1.71 13.99 -1.48
CA ASP A 180 2.91 14.48 -0.79
C ASP A 180 4.03 13.44 -0.87
N VAL A 181 3.67 12.16 -0.67
CA VAL A 181 4.60 11.05 -0.69
C VAL A 181 4.05 9.94 -1.59
N VAL A 182 4.94 9.31 -2.36
CA VAL A 182 4.63 8.12 -3.17
C VAL A 182 5.55 6.97 -2.76
N THR A 183 4.98 5.77 -2.55
CA THR A 183 5.71 4.60 -2.04
C THR A 183 5.74 3.44 -3.05
N PRO A 184 6.38 3.58 -4.21
CA PRO A 184 6.53 2.51 -5.19
C PRO A 184 7.58 1.50 -4.79
N ASN A 185 7.48 0.28 -5.31
CA ASN A 185 8.61 -0.62 -5.38
C ASN A 185 9.49 -0.31 -6.61
N ARG A 186 10.58 -1.08 -6.79
CA ARG A 186 11.53 -0.90 -7.91
C ARG A 186 10.86 -1.01 -9.29
N GLY A 187 9.93 -1.94 -9.47
CA GLY A 187 9.19 -2.13 -10.74
C GLY A 187 8.22 -1.00 -10.98
N GLU A 188 7.45 -0.65 -9.98
CA GLU A 188 6.43 0.42 -10.05
C GLU A 188 7.04 1.79 -10.34
N VAL A 189 8.16 2.15 -9.68
CA VAL A 189 8.82 3.44 -9.97
C VAL A 189 9.35 3.52 -11.40
N ALA A 190 9.85 2.41 -11.94
CA ALA A 190 10.31 2.35 -13.32
C ALA A 190 9.14 2.48 -14.31
N GLU A 191 8.01 1.82 -14.03
CA GLU A 191 6.79 1.91 -14.84
C GLU A 191 6.23 3.34 -14.85
N LEU A 192 6.11 3.97 -13.68
CA LEU A 192 5.64 5.35 -13.55
C LEU A 192 6.55 6.33 -14.30
N ALA A 193 7.86 6.21 -14.14
CA ALA A 193 8.83 7.07 -14.81
C ALA A 193 8.79 6.87 -16.34
N ALA A 194 8.66 5.63 -16.81
CA ALA A 194 8.52 5.34 -18.24
C ALA A 194 7.22 5.90 -18.83
N HIS A 195 6.11 5.82 -18.09
CA HIS A 195 4.83 6.40 -18.51
C HIS A 195 4.93 7.94 -18.60
N ASP A 196 5.51 8.59 -17.59
CA ASP A 196 5.70 10.03 -17.56
C ASP A 196 6.60 10.52 -18.71
N ALA A 197 7.70 9.82 -18.98
CA ALA A 197 8.62 10.17 -20.06
C ALA A 197 7.94 10.09 -21.43
N ARG A 198 7.17 9.04 -21.70
CA ARG A 198 6.42 8.88 -22.97
C ARG A 198 5.46 10.04 -23.21
N ARG A 199 4.70 10.46 -22.19
CA ARG A 199 3.76 11.60 -22.31
C ARG A 199 4.45 12.92 -22.58
N ASN A 200 5.66 13.10 -22.06
CA ASN A 200 6.44 14.34 -22.21
C ASN A 200 7.40 14.33 -23.41
N GLY A 201 7.30 13.32 -24.31
CA GLY A 201 8.18 13.20 -25.49
C GLY A 201 9.65 12.96 -25.11
N ARG A 202 9.92 12.46 -23.90
CA ARG A 202 11.27 12.14 -23.42
C ARG A 202 11.54 10.64 -23.61
N VAL A 203 12.78 10.28 -23.84
CA VAL A 203 13.20 8.89 -23.84
C VAL A 203 13.32 8.45 -22.38
N ALA A 204 12.50 7.46 -22.00
CA ALA A 204 12.66 6.83 -20.69
C ALA A 204 13.98 6.07 -20.69
N ASP A 205 14.80 6.26 -19.65
CA ASP A 205 15.92 5.37 -19.37
C ASP A 205 15.34 4.04 -18.84
N ALA A 206 15.04 3.12 -19.76
CA ALA A 206 14.37 1.85 -19.48
C ALA A 206 15.19 0.88 -18.60
N GLY A 207 16.45 1.22 -18.31
CA GLY A 207 17.35 0.52 -17.39
C GLY A 207 17.74 1.36 -16.18
N GLY A 208 17.05 2.50 -15.97
CA GLY A 208 17.43 3.52 -15.00
C GLY A 208 17.49 3.05 -13.57
N ARG A 209 18.45 3.62 -12.83
CA ARG A 209 18.55 3.41 -11.39
C ARG A 209 17.26 3.89 -10.72
N PRO A 210 16.76 3.21 -9.67
CA PRO A 210 15.57 3.63 -8.91
C PRO A 210 15.62 5.10 -8.48
N GLU A 211 16.80 5.61 -8.17
CA GLU A 211 17.03 7.02 -7.86
C GLU A 211 16.68 7.94 -9.03
N THR A 212 17.14 7.64 -10.24
CA THR A 212 16.85 8.44 -11.44
C THR A 212 15.35 8.47 -11.72
N ALA A 213 14.70 7.31 -11.63
CA ALA A 213 13.25 7.19 -11.81
C ALA A 213 12.48 7.99 -10.73
N ALA A 214 12.85 7.85 -9.46
CA ALA A 214 12.23 8.59 -8.36
C ALA A 214 12.38 10.12 -8.55
N ARG A 215 13.58 10.57 -8.92
CA ARG A 215 13.84 11.99 -9.18
C ARG A 215 13.02 12.53 -10.36
N SER A 216 12.78 11.72 -11.40
CA SER A 216 11.97 12.18 -12.55
C SER A 216 10.52 12.47 -12.14
N LEU A 217 9.96 11.73 -11.18
CA LEU A 217 8.61 11.94 -10.67
C LEU A 217 8.49 13.20 -9.79
N LEU A 218 9.61 13.64 -9.21
CA LEU A 218 9.70 14.86 -8.39
C LEU A 218 9.94 16.12 -9.24
N GLN A 219 10.46 15.96 -10.46
CA GLN A 219 10.71 17.07 -11.36
C GLN A 219 9.38 17.76 -11.73
N PRO A 220 9.31 19.10 -11.66
CA PRO A 220 8.11 19.80 -12.13
C PRO A 220 7.83 19.48 -13.60
N GLY A 221 6.58 19.12 -13.93
CA GLY A 221 6.10 19.13 -15.29
C GLY A 221 6.12 20.56 -15.87
N ALA A 222 5.77 20.71 -17.15
CA ALA A 222 5.66 22.02 -17.78
C ALA A 222 4.64 22.94 -17.08
N ASP A 223 3.68 22.35 -16.38
CA ASP A 223 2.63 23.00 -15.58
C ASP A 223 2.98 23.13 -14.08
N GLY A 224 4.20 22.78 -13.69
CA GLY A 224 4.64 22.78 -12.30
C GLY A 224 4.25 21.55 -11.50
N SER A 225 3.57 20.58 -12.11
CA SER A 225 3.08 19.35 -11.50
C SER A 225 4.21 18.39 -11.07
N GLY A 226 3.94 17.48 -10.14
CA GLY A 226 4.86 16.45 -9.66
C GLY A 226 4.64 16.12 -8.19
N VAL A 227 5.18 15.01 -7.72
CA VAL A 227 5.13 14.61 -6.31
C VAL A 227 5.62 15.74 -5.41
N ARG A 228 4.85 16.07 -4.38
CA ARG A 228 5.03 17.33 -3.65
C ARG A 228 6.20 17.33 -2.67
N ARG A 229 6.51 16.19 -2.07
CA ARG A 229 7.52 16.09 -1.00
C ARG A 229 8.58 15.03 -1.28
N ALA A 230 8.19 13.76 -1.45
CA ALA A 230 9.15 12.67 -1.58
C ALA A 230 8.61 11.47 -2.38
N VAL A 231 9.51 10.80 -3.10
CA VAL A 231 9.30 9.45 -3.63
C VAL A 231 10.18 8.49 -2.82
N ILE A 232 9.56 7.47 -2.23
CA ILE A 232 10.22 6.49 -1.38
C ILE A 232 10.14 5.14 -2.08
N VAL A 233 11.25 4.68 -2.62
CA VAL A 233 11.30 3.41 -3.35
C VAL A 233 11.68 2.29 -2.42
N THR A 234 10.79 1.29 -2.26
CA THR A 234 11.11 0.08 -1.51
C THR A 234 11.99 -0.84 -2.36
N LEU A 235 13.08 -1.34 -1.79
CA LEU A 235 14.13 -2.09 -2.47
C LEU A 235 14.28 -3.52 -1.94
N GLY A 236 13.27 -4.04 -1.22
CA GLY A 236 13.29 -5.35 -0.57
C GLY A 236 14.44 -5.45 0.43
N ARG A 237 15.28 -6.47 0.31
CA ARG A 237 16.43 -6.67 1.21
C ARG A 237 17.49 -5.55 1.21
N ALA A 238 17.41 -4.61 0.30
CA ALA A 238 18.27 -3.42 0.32
C ALA A 238 17.66 -2.26 1.11
N GLY A 239 16.42 -2.39 1.61
CA GLY A 239 15.75 -1.36 2.40
C GLY A 239 14.92 -0.40 1.55
N ALA A 240 15.14 0.89 1.67
CA ALA A 240 14.42 1.92 0.93
C ALA A 240 15.34 3.07 0.50
N LEU A 241 15.03 3.68 -0.64
CA LEU A 241 15.64 4.91 -1.13
C LEU A 241 14.61 6.03 -1.05
N VAL A 242 14.98 7.14 -0.43
CA VAL A 242 14.17 8.36 -0.38
C VAL A 242 14.77 9.40 -1.29
N ALA A 243 14.01 9.87 -2.26
CA ALA A 243 14.31 11.08 -3.02
C ALA A 243 13.33 12.17 -2.58
N GLU A 244 13.86 13.34 -2.20
CA GLU A 244 13.06 14.48 -1.76
C GLU A 244 13.04 15.59 -2.83
N ARG A 245 11.96 16.36 -2.89
CA ARG A 245 11.81 17.50 -3.81
C ARG A 245 12.86 18.58 -3.57
N THR A 246 13.41 18.66 -2.36
CA THR A 246 14.54 19.54 -2.00
C THR A 246 15.85 19.20 -2.71
N GLY A 247 15.90 18.07 -3.42
CA GLY A 247 17.09 17.57 -4.09
C GLY A 247 17.89 16.53 -3.27
N ALA A 248 17.55 16.32 -1.99
CA ALA A 248 18.20 15.31 -1.17
C ALA A 248 17.84 13.90 -1.63
N THR A 249 18.82 12.98 -1.54
CA THR A 249 18.60 11.55 -1.68
C THR A 249 19.29 10.84 -0.52
N ARG A 250 18.61 9.83 0.04
CA ARG A 250 19.12 9.06 1.18
C ARG A 250 18.70 7.60 1.06
N ASP A 251 19.62 6.70 1.33
CA ASP A 251 19.38 5.29 1.50
C ASP A 251 19.09 4.95 2.96
N PHE A 252 18.11 4.07 3.16
CA PHE A 252 17.75 3.49 4.44
C PHE A 252 17.94 1.98 4.32
N PRO A 253 19.04 1.42 4.85
CA PRO A 253 19.34 0.01 4.74
C PRO A 253 18.29 -0.83 5.47
N ALA A 254 18.01 -2.02 4.93
CA ALA A 254 17.08 -2.94 5.56
C ALA A 254 17.53 -3.31 6.98
N THR A 255 16.56 -3.59 7.84
CA THR A 255 16.82 -4.19 9.15
C THR A 255 17.23 -5.65 8.93
N PRO A 256 18.41 -6.07 9.45
CA PRO A 256 18.80 -7.47 9.39
C PRO A 256 17.81 -8.35 10.15
N VAL A 257 17.19 -9.29 9.44
CA VAL A 257 16.24 -10.27 9.99
C VAL A 257 16.34 -11.57 9.19
N ASP A 258 15.96 -12.68 9.79
CA ASP A 258 15.79 -13.96 9.10
C ASP A 258 14.43 -13.98 8.40
N ALA A 259 14.41 -13.55 7.15
CA ALA A 259 13.18 -13.46 6.36
C ALA A 259 12.66 -14.85 5.96
N VAL A 260 11.39 -15.11 6.22
CA VAL A 260 10.67 -16.35 5.90
C VAL A 260 9.68 -16.14 4.77
N ASP A 261 8.94 -15.01 4.80
CA ASP A 261 7.92 -14.66 3.81
C ASP A 261 7.92 -13.14 3.59
N THR A 262 7.87 -12.70 2.33
CA THR A 262 7.89 -11.27 1.99
C THR A 262 6.52 -10.70 1.65
N VAL A 263 5.46 -11.52 1.72
CA VAL A 263 4.08 -11.08 1.48
C VAL A 263 3.68 -10.02 2.51
N GLY A 264 3.07 -8.93 2.04
CA GLY A 264 2.62 -7.83 2.91
C GLY A 264 3.73 -6.88 3.42
N ALA A 265 5.02 -7.13 3.14
CA ALA A 265 6.10 -6.25 3.60
C ALA A 265 5.98 -4.81 3.06
N GLY A 266 5.57 -4.65 1.80
CA GLY A 266 5.32 -3.33 1.20
C GLY A 266 4.11 -2.62 1.82
N ASP A 267 3.06 -3.37 2.16
CA ASP A 267 1.88 -2.85 2.86
C ASP A 267 2.24 -2.42 4.29
N THR A 268 3.01 -3.26 4.99
CA THR A 268 3.57 -2.94 6.31
C THR A 268 4.41 -1.68 6.26
N PHE A 269 5.27 -1.55 5.25
CA PHE A 269 6.05 -0.33 5.05
C PHE A 269 5.17 0.91 4.90
N SER A 270 4.16 0.86 4.03
CA SER A 270 3.29 2.00 3.74
C SER A 270 2.41 2.37 4.95
N GLY A 271 1.86 1.38 5.65
CA GLY A 271 1.10 1.58 6.89
C GLY A 271 1.95 2.17 8.02
N ALA A 272 3.16 1.64 8.23
CA ALA A 272 4.10 2.13 9.25
C ALA A 272 4.61 3.55 8.94
N LEU A 273 4.86 3.87 7.68
CA LEU A 273 5.20 5.22 7.24
C LEU A 273 4.07 6.20 7.56
N ALA A 274 2.83 5.82 7.22
CA ALA A 274 1.66 6.63 7.51
C ALA A 274 1.48 6.85 9.02
N ALA A 275 1.67 5.81 9.83
CA ALA A 275 1.63 5.88 11.28
C ALA A 275 2.66 6.87 11.83
N GLY A 276 3.93 6.77 11.42
CA GLY A 276 4.98 7.68 11.86
C GLY A 276 4.69 9.15 11.49
N LEU A 277 4.17 9.40 10.29
CA LEU A 277 3.80 10.75 9.86
C LEU A 277 2.58 11.29 10.63
N ALA A 278 1.59 10.45 10.95
CA ALA A 278 0.42 10.82 11.77
C ALA A 278 0.80 11.12 13.22
N GLU A 279 1.85 10.49 13.74
CA GLU A 279 2.46 10.84 15.03
C GLU A 279 3.24 12.17 15.00
N GLY A 280 3.41 12.78 13.84
CA GLY A 280 4.17 14.02 13.65
C GLY A 280 5.68 13.81 13.58
N ARG A 281 6.15 12.59 13.38
CA ARG A 281 7.59 12.30 13.26
C ARG A 281 8.17 12.87 11.97
N PRO A 282 9.44 13.26 11.96
CA PRO A 282 10.15 13.62 10.74
C PRO A 282 10.11 12.49 9.69
N LEU A 283 10.12 12.85 8.38
CA LEU A 283 10.08 11.88 7.29
C LEU A 283 11.16 10.80 7.41
N ALA A 284 12.38 11.20 7.70
CA ALA A 284 13.52 10.27 7.81
C ALA A 284 13.30 9.23 8.93
N GLU A 285 12.79 9.67 10.09
CA GLU A 285 12.47 8.78 11.21
C GLU A 285 11.31 7.85 10.85
N SER A 286 10.25 8.38 10.23
CA SER A 286 9.11 7.59 9.77
C SER A 286 9.52 6.50 8.77
N VAL A 287 10.44 6.82 7.85
CA VAL A 287 11.00 5.84 6.90
C VAL A 287 11.85 4.78 7.60
N GLN A 288 12.70 5.18 8.54
CA GLN A 288 13.52 4.23 9.30
C GLN A 288 12.64 3.22 10.05
N ARG A 289 11.58 3.70 10.70
CA ARG A 289 10.58 2.87 11.38
C ARG A 289 9.83 1.96 10.40
N ALA A 290 9.43 2.48 9.25
CA ALA A 290 8.75 1.71 8.21
C ALA A 290 9.63 0.59 7.64
N VAL A 291 10.93 0.84 7.43
CA VAL A 291 11.90 -0.20 7.02
C VAL A 291 12.03 -1.28 8.09
N ALA A 292 12.10 -0.91 9.36
CA ALA A 292 12.19 -1.87 10.46
C ALA A 292 10.90 -2.71 10.59
N ALA A 293 9.73 -2.07 10.52
CA ALA A 293 8.44 -2.75 10.55
C ALA A 293 8.28 -3.73 9.38
N ALA A 294 8.63 -3.29 8.16
CA ALA A 294 8.60 -4.14 6.97
C ALA A 294 9.57 -5.34 7.08
N GLY A 295 10.75 -5.14 7.69
CA GLY A 295 11.67 -6.23 7.99
C GLY A 295 11.07 -7.25 8.94
N LEU A 296 10.53 -6.79 10.07
CA LEU A 296 9.86 -7.68 11.05
C LEU A 296 8.71 -8.46 10.41
N ALA A 297 7.91 -7.83 9.56
CA ALA A 297 6.80 -8.50 8.88
C ALA A 297 7.25 -9.72 8.07
N THR A 298 8.49 -9.74 7.59
CA THR A 298 9.00 -10.87 6.80
C THR A 298 9.44 -12.08 7.63
N THR A 299 9.45 -12.00 8.96
CA THR A 299 9.91 -13.10 9.84
C THR A 299 8.84 -14.14 10.13
N ILE A 300 7.59 -13.90 9.73
CA ILE A 300 6.45 -14.79 9.93
C ILE A 300 5.74 -14.98 8.59
N VAL A 301 5.25 -16.19 8.33
CA VAL A 301 4.48 -16.50 7.12
C VAL A 301 3.12 -15.79 7.15
N GLY A 302 2.72 -15.18 6.04
CA GLY A 302 1.45 -14.51 5.85
C GLY A 302 1.55 -12.98 5.84
N ALA A 303 0.58 -12.32 5.20
CA ALA A 303 0.63 -10.88 5.01
C ALA A 303 0.40 -10.10 6.31
N ARG A 304 -0.68 -10.43 7.06
CA ARG A 304 -1.05 -9.74 8.30
C ARG A 304 -0.43 -10.38 9.54
N GLU A 305 -0.16 -11.67 9.49
CA GLU A 305 0.38 -12.47 10.60
C GLU A 305 1.74 -11.94 11.06
N GLY A 306 2.59 -11.52 10.10
CA GLY A 306 3.92 -10.96 10.37
C GLY A 306 3.94 -9.49 10.74
N MET A 307 2.85 -8.74 10.61
CA MET A 307 2.84 -7.31 10.91
C MET A 307 3.11 -7.03 12.39
N PRO A 308 4.14 -6.23 12.71
CA PRO A 308 4.57 -6.03 14.09
C PRO A 308 3.61 -5.14 14.87
N THR A 309 3.58 -5.36 16.19
CA THR A 309 3.02 -4.40 17.15
C THR A 309 4.00 -3.25 17.40
N ALA A 310 3.51 -2.15 18.01
CA ALA A 310 4.35 -1.04 18.44
C ALA A 310 5.49 -1.51 19.36
N ALA A 311 5.21 -2.41 20.32
CA ALA A 311 6.21 -2.93 21.23
C ALA A 311 7.31 -3.73 20.52
N ALA A 312 6.97 -4.56 19.53
CA ALA A 312 7.94 -5.31 18.75
C ALA A 312 8.82 -4.38 17.88
N LEU A 313 8.21 -3.33 17.31
CA LEU A 313 8.95 -2.32 16.55
C LEU A 313 9.93 -1.54 17.43
N GLU A 314 9.52 -1.10 18.62
CA GLU A 314 10.41 -0.40 19.55
C GLU A 314 11.56 -1.29 20.01
N ALA A 315 11.31 -2.57 20.26
CA ALA A 315 12.36 -3.51 20.67
C ALA A 315 13.49 -3.59 19.63
N ILE A 316 13.15 -3.82 18.34
CA ILE A 316 14.17 -3.93 17.29
C ILE A 316 14.87 -2.59 16.99
N LEU A 317 14.21 -1.47 17.22
CA LEU A 317 14.82 -0.15 17.05
C LEU A 317 15.80 0.19 18.20
N ALA A 318 15.56 -0.34 19.42
CA ALA A 318 16.43 -0.14 20.56
C ALA A 318 17.75 -0.95 20.50
N GLU A 319 17.79 -2.00 19.68
CA GLU A 319 18.98 -2.84 19.45
C GLU A 319 19.99 -2.21 18.46
N ARG A 320 19.66 -1.04 17.89
CA ARG A 320 20.47 -0.31 16.91
C ARG A 320 21.18 0.89 17.52
#